data_78be2db9cb145d6a0ac3635e9592f85b
#
_entry.id   78be2db9cb145d6a0ac3635e9592f85b
#
_cell.length_a   1.000
_cell.length_b   1.000
_cell.length_c   1.000
_cell.angle_alpha   90.00
_cell.angle_beta   90.00
_cell.angle_gamma   90.00
#
_symmetry.space_group_name_H-M   'P 1'
#
loop_
_entity.id
_entity.type
_entity.pdbx_description
1 polymer ?
#
loop_
_entity_poly.entity_id
_entity_poly.type
_entity_poly.pdbx_seq_one_letter_code
_entity_poly.pdbx_strand_id
1 'polypeptide(L)'
;VYVHEGNDIQALIKAFESVKDSTKPVVVHIRTLKGKGYKLAETHKEEWHWHLPFDIETGEVIADFGGEDYSSVTCDYLMKKMKEDPSVVTITSATPTVMGFTEDKRKEAGRQFVDVGIAEETAVALASGIAKSGGKPVYGVYSTFIQRTYDQLAQDLCVNGNPATILTFSASIYGMKDVTHLGI
;
A
#
# COMPACT_ATOMS: atom_id res chain seq x y z
N VAL A 1 14.62 -3.37 -25.51
CA VAL A 1 15.32 -2.07 -25.46
C VAL A 1 15.41 -1.64 -24.01
N TYR A 2 16.59 -1.18 -23.58
CA TYR A 2 16.79 -0.67 -22.22
C TYR A 2 17.03 0.85 -22.25
N VAL A 3 16.29 1.61 -21.43
CA VAL A 3 16.41 3.07 -21.33
C VAL A 3 16.94 3.43 -19.95
N HIS A 4 18.20 3.83 -19.87
CA HIS A 4 18.86 4.21 -18.61
C HIS A 4 18.31 5.51 -18.02
N GLU A 5 18.08 6.50 -18.88
CA GLU A 5 17.57 7.83 -18.48
C GLU A 5 16.05 7.91 -18.65
N GLY A 6 15.34 7.04 -17.91
CA GLY A 6 13.90 6.88 -18.04
C GLY A 6 13.04 8.07 -17.55
N ASN A 7 13.65 9.05 -16.89
CA ASN A 7 13.01 10.34 -16.59
C ASN A 7 13.27 11.41 -17.67
N ASP A 8 14.05 11.10 -18.72
CA ASP A 8 14.29 11.98 -19.84
C ASP A 8 13.32 11.66 -20.98
N ILE A 9 12.47 12.63 -21.32
CA ILE A 9 11.45 12.49 -22.37
C ILE A 9 12.10 12.24 -23.74
N GLN A 10 13.25 12.86 -24.04
CA GLN A 10 13.92 12.68 -25.31
C GLN A 10 14.50 11.26 -25.47
N ALA A 11 15.03 10.71 -24.36
CA ALA A 11 15.49 9.32 -24.34
C ALA A 11 14.32 8.34 -24.56
N LEU A 12 13.15 8.62 -23.97
CA LEU A 12 11.94 7.82 -24.17
C LEU A 12 11.44 7.88 -25.62
N ILE A 13 11.37 9.08 -26.20
CA ILE A 13 10.95 9.26 -27.61
C ILE A 13 11.86 8.43 -28.53
N LYS A 14 13.17 8.55 -28.40
CA LYS A 14 14.14 7.79 -29.20
C LYS A 14 13.95 6.27 -29.07
N ALA A 15 13.73 5.80 -27.84
CA ALA A 15 13.49 4.39 -27.58
C ALA A 15 12.22 3.88 -28.26
N PHE A 16 11.11 4.61 -28.13
CA PHE A 16 9.85 4.23 -28.77
C PHE A 16 9.91 4.36 -30.29
N GLU A 17 10.55 5.39 -30.84
CA GLU A 17 10.78 5.53 -32.28
C GLU A 17 11.56 4.35 -32.86
N SER A 18 12.53 3.82 -32.13
CA SER A 18 13.35 2.68 -32.57
C SER A 18 12.57 1.38 -32.70
N VAL A 19 11.40 1.26 -32.10
CA VAL A 19 10.60 0.03 -32.05
C VAL A 19 9.17 0.17 -32.58
N LYS A 20 8.71 1.38 -32.91
CA LYS A 20 7.32 1.68 -33.29
C LYS A 20 6.80 0.86 -34.47
N ASP A 21 7.68 0.51 -35.40
CA ASP A 21 7.33 -0.24 -36.62
C ASP A 21 7.67 -1.75 -36.50
N SER A 22 7.98 -2.22 -35.28
CA SER A 22 8.27 -3.63 -35.07
C SER A 22 7.03 -4.50 -35.30
N THR A 23 7.18 -5.56 -36.05
CA THR A 23 6.15 -6.59 -36.24
C THR A 23 6.18 -7.70 -35.18
N LYS A 24 7.11 -7.61 -34.22
CA LYS A 24 7.28 -8.55 -33.11
C LYS A 24 7.03 -7.83 -31.80
N PRO A 25 6.57 -8.54 -30.74
CA PRO A 25 6.52 -7.99 -29.39
C PRO A 25 7.88 -7.46 -28.95
N VAL A 26 7.88 -6.27 -28.37
CA VAL A 26 9.10 -5.63 -27.88
C VAL A 26 8.91 -5.20 -26.43
N VAL A 27 9.89 -5.50 -25.57
CA VAL A 27 9.95 -5.00 -24.21
C VAL A 27 10.83 -3.75 -24.19
N VAL A 28 10.26 -2.63 -23.80
CA VAL A 28 10.99 -1.39 -23.50
C VAL A 28 11.12 -1.28 -21.99
N HIS A 29 12.30 -1.61 -21.46
CA HIS A 29 12.58 -1.54 -20.03
C HIS A 29 13.13 -0.14 -19.69
N ILE A 30 12.36 0.61 -18.94
CA ILE A 30 12.65 2.00 -18.59
C ILE A 30 13.07 2.06 -17.13
N ARG A 31 14.27 2.57 -16.86
CA ARG A 31 14.76 2.82 -15.50
C ARG A 31 14.45 4.26 -15.10
N THR A 32 13.55 4.43 -14.13
CA THR A 32 13.19 5.74 -13.59
C THR A 32 13.65 5.91 -12.14
N LEU A 33 13.83 7.15 -11.72
CA LEU A 33 13.97 7.54 -10.33
C LEU A 33 12.65 8.19 -9.88
N LYS A 34 11.90 7.53 -8.97
CA LYS A 34 10.69 8.08 -8.39
C LYS A 34 11.03 9.36 -7.60
N GLY A 35 10.26 10.43 -7.83
CA GLY A 35 10.50 11.72 -7.20
C GLY A 35 11.59 12.58 -7.87
N LYS A 36 12.08 12.17 -9.07
CA LYS A 36 13.13 12.88 -9.81
C LYS A 36 12.86 14.37 -9.93
N GLY A 37 13.83 15.18 -9.49
CA GLY A 37 13.77 16.64 -9.52
C GLY A 37 13.45 17.28 -8.17
N TYR A 38 13.03 16.50 -7.18
CA TYR A 38 12.82 17.01 -5.82
C TYR A 38 13.56 16.11 -4.81
N LYS A 39 14.57 16.66 -4.14
CA LYS A 39 15.53 15.89 -3.34
C LYS A 39 14.87 15.06 -2.24
N LEU A 40 13.90 15.61 -1.52
CA LEU A 40 13.18 14.88 -0.47
C LEU A 40 12.42 13.68 -1.04
N ALA A 41 11.74 13.85 -2.18
CA ALA A 41 11.01 12.76 -2.84
C ALA A 41 11.95 11.69 -3.43
N GLU A 42 13.15 12.05 -3.87
CA GLU A 42 14.15 11.10 -4.35
C GLU A 42 14.67 10.20 -3.24
N THR A 43 14.77 10.72 -2.00
CA THR A 43 15.36 10.04 -0.84
C THR A 43 14.35 9.34 0.05
N HIS A 44 13.12 9.87 0.17
CA HIS A 44 12.04 9.36 1.02
C HIS A 44 10.82 8.96 0.17
N LYS A 45 11.00 7.98 -0.70
CA LYS A 45 10.04 7.62 -1.77
C LYS A 45 8.68 7.12 -1.28
N GLU A 46 8.60 6.54 -0.09
CA GLU A 46 7.35 6.08 0.50
C GLU A 46 6.55 7.28 1.02
N GLU A 47 7.17 8.12 1.83
CA GLU A 47 6.57 9.33 2.38
C GLU A 47 6.07 10.27 1.27
N TRP A 48 6.89 10.46 0.21
CA TRP A 48 6.60 11.31 -0.94
C TRP A 48 5.83 10.60 -2.07
N HIS A 49 5.24 9.43 -1.80
CA HIS A 49 4.37 8.77 -2.77
C HIS A 49 3.08 9.55 -3.01
N TRP A 50 2.51 10.08 -1.95
CA TRP A 50 1.41 11.03 -1.90
C TRP A 50 1.67 12.01 -0.77
N HIS A 51 1.41 13.28 -0.99
CA HIS A 51 1.69 14.30 0.01
C HIS A 51 0.58 15.37 -0.01
N LEU A 52 0.26 15.90 1.18
CA LEU A 52 -0.58 17.08 1.31
C LEU A 52 0.14 18.32 0.73
N PRO A 53 -0.56 19.43 0.47
CA PRO A 53 0.10 20.70 0.11
C PRO A 53 1.20 21.02 1.13
N PHE A 54 2.39 21.34 0.62
CA PHE A 54 3.60 21.54 1.42
C PHE A 54 4.40 22.74 0.92
N ASP A 55 5.25 23.27 1.78
CA ASP A 55 6.25 24.26 1.42
C ASP A 55 7.38 23.58 0.63
N ILE A 56 7.67 24.07 -0.58
CA ILE A 56 8.63 23.42 -1.48
C ILE A 56 10.07 23.50 -1.00
N GLU A 57 10.42 24.50 -0.21
CA GLU A 57 11.78 24.71 0.29
C GLU A 57 12.07 23.82 1.50
N THR A 58 11.08 23.66 2.39
CA THR A 58 11.26 22.91 3.64
C THR A 58 10.71 21.49 3.56
N GLY A 59 9.71 21.23 2.71
CA GLY A 59 8.96 19.97 2.68
C GLY A 59 7.87 19.88 3.76
N GLU A 60 7.70 20.91 4.56
CA GLU A 60 6.72 20.91 5.65
C GLU A 60 5.28 21.03 5.13
N VAL A 61 4.36 20.24 5.69
CA VAL A 61 2.93 20.30 5.35
C VAL A 61 2.35 21.64 5.78
N ILE A 62 1.69 22.34 4.86
CA ILE A 62 1.07 23.64 5.11
C ILE A 62 -0.30 23.48 5.80
N ALA A 63 -0.98 22.35 5.58
CA ALA A 63 -2.30 22.08 6.14
C ALA A 63 -2.18 21.36 7.49
N ASP A 64 -2.71 21.98 8.54
CA ASP A 64 -2.86 21.34 9.84
C ASP A 64 -4.27 20.72 9.94
N PHE A 65 -4.32 19.38 9.99
CA PHE A 65 -5.57 18.65 10.21
C PHE A 65 -5.71 18.19 11.66
N GLY A 66 -4.80 18.56 12.54
CA GLY A 66 -4.72 18.33 13.99
C GLY A 66 -5.62 17.23 14.60
N GLY A 67 -5.12 16.53 15.60
CA GLY A 67 -5.88 15.52 16.33
C GLY A 67 -5.55 14.07 15.98
N GLU A 68 -6.19 13.15 16.67
CA GLU A 68 -6.08 11.70 16.40
C GLU A 68 -6.81 11.35 15.10
N ASP A 69 -6.21 10.46 14.33
CA ASP A 69 -6.84 9.84 13.17
C ASP A 69 -7.01 8.32 13.36
N TYR A 70 -7.85 7.71 12.53
CA TYR A 70 -8.09 6.28 12.60
C TYR A 70 -6.84 5.43 12.32
N SER A 71 -5.88 5.96 11.56
CA SER A 71 -4.64 5.25 11.24
C SER A 71 -3.75 5.14 12.49
N SER A 72 -3.53 6.24 13.19
CA SER A 72 -2.72 6.27 14.43
C SER A 72 -3.34 5.43 15.53
N VAL A 73 -4.64 5.56 15.78
CA VAL A 73 -5.38 4.76 16.78
C VAL A 73 -5.29 3.27 16.46
N THR A 74 -5.45 2.90 15.18
CA THR A 74 -5.35 1.51 14.73
C THR A 74 -3.95 0.96 14.95
N CYS A 75 -2.92 1.72 14.56
CA CYS A 75 -1.53 1.30 14.74
C CYS A 75 -1.22 1.04 16.21
N ASP A 76 -1.51 1.99 17.08
CA ASP A 76 -1.19 1.88 18.51
C ASP A 76 -1.92 0.71 19.17
N TYR A 77 -3.19 0.49 18.80
CA TYR A 77 -3.95 -0.67 19.27
C TYR A 77 -3.34 -1.99 18.80
N LEU A 78 -3.02 -2.12 17.50
CA LEU A 78 -2.45 -3.34 16.95
C LEU A 78 -1.04 -3.61 17.48
N MET A 79 -0.20 -2.58 17.61
CA MET A 79 1.14 -2.72 18.21
C MET A 79 1.05 -3.21 19.66
N LYS A 80 0.11 -2.70 20.44
CA LYS A 80 -0.16 -3.21 21.79
C LYS A 80 -0.59 -4.67 21.76
N LYS A 81 -1.54 -5.04 20.89
CA LYS A 81 -2.03 -6.42 20.77
C LYS A 81 -0.95 -7.39 20.32
N MET A 82 -0.11 -7.03 19.37
CA MET A 82 1.01 -7.85 18.93
C MET A 82 2.05 -8.09 20.04
N LYS A 83 2.31 -7.10 20.90
CA LYS A 83 3.17 -7.26 22.08
C LYS A 83 2.59 -8.21 23.12
N GLU A 84 1.27 -8.18 23.31
CA GLU A 84 0.56 -9.03 24.28
C GLU A 84 0.38 -10.46 23.77
N ASP A 85 0.26 -10.65 22.47
CA ASP A 85 -0.09 -11.94 21.86
C ASP A 85 0.66 -12.16 20.53
N PRO A 86 1.63 -13.09 20.52
CA PRO A 86 2.42 -13.40 19.32
C PRO A 86 1.61 -14.05 18.19
N SER A 87 0.36 -14.47 18.44
CA SER A 87 -0.53 -15.02 17.42
C SER A 87 -1.22 -13.95 16.58
N VAL A 88 -1.20 -12.68 17.02
CA VAL A 88 -1.76 -11.54 16.25
C VAL A 88 -0.81 -11.19 15.12
N VAL A 89 -1.33 -11.18 13.90
CA VAL A 89 -0.58 -10.83 12.69
C VAL A 89 -1.33 -9.76 11.90
N THR A 90 -0.67 -8.65 11.65
CA THR A 90 -1.21 -7.56 10.82
C THR A 90 -0.74 -7.73 9.38
N ILE A 91 -1.67 -7.65 8.43
CA ILE A 91 -1.42 -7.83 7.01
C ILE A 91 -1.83 -6.57 6.26
N THR A 92 -1.06 -6.19 5.26
CA THR A 92 -1.41 -5.13 4.30
C THR A 92 -1.08 -5.56 2.87
N SER A 93 -1.67 -4.89 1.88
CA SER A 93 -1.38 -5.03 0.46
C SER A 93 -0.83 -3.72 -0.10
N ALA A 94 0.46 -3.46 0.16
CA ALA A 94 1.21 -2.27 -0.26
C ALA A 94 0.65 -0.92 0.25
N THR A 95 -0.16 -0.93 1.31
CA THR A 95 -0.75 0.27 1.91
C THR A 95 -0.53 0.33 3.43
N PRO A 96 0.71 0.17 3.94
CA PRO A 96 0.97 0.08 5.38
C PRO A 96 0.52 1.32 6.15
N THR A 97 0.65 2.48 5.56
CA THR A 97 0.34 3.76 6.19
C THR A 97 -1.15 4.00 6.42
N VAL A 98 -2.04 3.28 5.71
CA VAL A 98 -3.48 3.35 5.95
C VAL A 98 -3.86 2.89 7.36
N MET A 99 -3.06 2.01 7.94
CA MET A 99 -3.16 1.56 9.33
C MET A 99 -2.13 2.24 10.26
N GLY A 100 -1.48 3.31 9.82
CA GLY A 100 -0.46 4.02 10.59
C GLY A 100 0.90 3.31 10.73
N PHE A 101 1.14 2.20 10.01
CA PHE A 101 2.42 1.47 10.08
C PHE A 101 3.50 2.16 9.26
N THR A 102 4.17 3.14 9.86
CA THR A 102 5.40 3.74 9.33
C THR A 102 6.52 2.70 9.25
N GLU A 103 7.63 3.04 8.58
CA GLU A 103 8.78 2.13 8.47
C GLU A 103 9.30 1.66 9.83
N ASP A 104 9.37 2.56 10.82
CA ASP A 104 9.84 2.21 12.18
C ASP A 104 8.85 1.32 12.91
N LYS A 105 7.55 1.56 12.80
CA LYS A 105 6.51 0.70 13.37
C LYS A 105 6.54 -0.70 12.76
N ARG A 106 6.77 -0.83 11.45
CA ARG A 106 6.95 -2.13 10.79
C ARG A 106 8.19 -2.87 11.27
N LYS A 107 9.31 -2.17 11.45
CA LYS A 107 10.53 -2.75 12.03
C LYS A 107 10.29 -3.25 13.46
N GLU A 108 9.58 -2.46 14.29
CA GLU A 108 9.22 -2.84 15.65
C GLU A 108 8.27 -4.05 15.68
N ALA A 109 7.27 -4.10 14.82
CA ALA A 109 6.32 -5.21 14.71
C ALA A 109 6.99 -6.52 14.20
N GLY A 110 8.06 -6.39 13.42
CA GLY A 110 8.85 -7.49 12.93
C GLY A 110 8.03 -8.53 12.17
N ARG A 111 8.08 -9.80 12.58
CA ARG A 111 7.41 -10.92 11.90
C ARG A 111 5.88 -10.91 12.03
N GLN A 112 5.33 -10.12 12.91
CA GLN A 112 3.88 -9.99 13.09
C GLN A 112 3.26 -8.96 12.12
N PHE A 113 4.07 -8.27 11.32
CA PHE A 113 3.62 -7.41 10.24
C PHE A 113 4.03 -7.99 8.88
N VAL A 114 3.06 -8.16 7.99
CA VAL A 114 3.28 -8.74 6.65
C VAL A 114 2.71 -7.81 5.59
N ASP A 115 3.55 -7.39 4.66
CA ASP A 115 3.12 -6.69 3.44
C ASP A 115 3.27 -7.66 2.25
N VAL A 116 2.16 -7.98 1.61
CA VAL A 116 2.13 -8.91 0.46
C VAL A 116 2.35 -8.19 -0.88
N GLY A 117 2.60 -6.89 -0.87
CA GLY A 117 2.60 -6.07 -2.08
C GLY A 117 1.18 -5.82 -2.61
N ILE A 118 1.05 -5.35 -3.85
CA ILE A 118 -0.26 -5.11 -4.50
C ILE A 118 -0.86 -6.46 -4.88
N ALA A 119 -1.35 -7.21 -3.89
CA ALA A 119 -1.87 -8.57 -4.03
C ALA A 119 -2.94 -8.84 -2.96
N GLU A 120 -4.06 -8.14 -3.04
CA GLU A 120 -5.15 -8.20 -2.07
C GLU A 120 -5.71 -9.62 -1.91
N GLU A 121 -5.83 -10.36 -3.00
CA GLU A 121 -6.27 -11.76 -3.01
C GLU A 121 -5.33 -12.63 -2.18
N THR A 122 -4.02 -12.40 -2.30
CA THR A 122 -3.00 -13.11 -1.50
C THR A 122 -3.10 -12.73 -0.02
N ALA A 123 -3.42 -11.47 0.30
CA ALA A 123 -3.60 -11.03 1.68
C ALA A 123 -4.73 -11.79 2.38
N VAL A 124 -5.87 -11.97 1.70
CA VAL A 124 -7.02 -12.72 2.25
C VAL A 124 -6.70 -14.21 2.37
N ALA A 125 -6.08 -14.81 1.35
CA ALA A 125 -5.65 -16.21 1.41
C ALA A 125 -4.64 -16.46 2.54
N LEU A 126 -3.69 -15.54 2.72
CA LEU A 126 -2.73 -15.58 3.83
C LEU A 126 -3.44 -15.48 5.19
N ALA A 127 -4.38 -14.54 5.33
CA ALA A 127 -5.19 -14.39 6.55
C ALA A 127 -5.92 -15.70 6.87
N SER A 128 -6.52 -16.34 5.88
CA SER A 128 -7.15 -17.65 6.02
C SER A 128 -6.17 -18.72 6.54
N GLY A 129 -4.99 -18.81 5.95
CA GLY A 129 -3.94 -19.75 6.36
C GLY A 129 -3.44 -19.51 7.79
N ILE A 130 -3.27 -18.24 8.18
CA ILE A 130 -2.89 -17.86 9.55
C ILE A 130 -3.99 -18.28 10.53
N ALA A 131 -5.25 -17.96 10.23
CA ALA A 131 -6.38 -18.34 11.07
C ALA A 131 -6.50 -19.86 11.22
N LYS A 132 -6.36 -20.59 10.13
CA LYS A 132 -6.36 -22.05 10.10
C LYS A 132 -5.27 -22.65 11.01
N SER A 133 -4.15 -21.96 11.14
CA SER A 133 -3.02 -22.36 12.00
C SER A 133 -3.14 -21.85 13.44
N GLY A 134 -4.29 -21.28 13.84
CA GLY A 134 -4.55 -20.77 15.19
C GLY A 134 -4.07 -19.34 15.44
N GLY A 135 -3.62 -18.62 14.40
CA GLY A 135 -3.28 -17.21 14.48
C GLY A 135 -4.49 -16.30 14.41
N LYS A 136 -4.28 -15.02 14.68
CA LYS A 136 -5.29 -13.96 14.71
C LYS A 136 -4.95 -12.89 13.67
N PRO A 137 -5.30 -13.11 12.38
CA PRO A 137 -4.97 -12.18 11.32
C PRO A 137 -5.88 -10.94 11.37
N VAL A 138 -5.25 -9.78 11.12
CA VAL A 138 -5.92 -8.50 10.90
C VAL A 138 -5.43 -7.94 9.57
N TYR A 139 -6.29 -7.85 8.58
CA TYR A 139 -5.96 -7.31 7.26
C TYR A 139 -6.53 -5.91 7.10
N GLY A 140 -5.68 -4.92 6.87
CA GLY A 140 -6.07 -3.55 6.60
C GLY A 140 -5.92 -3.19 5.13
N VAL A 141 -6.99 -2.60 4.56
CA VAL A 141 -7.09 -2.31 3.13
C VAL A 141 -8.03 -1.14 2.88
N TYR A 142 -7.83 -0.41 1.79
CA TYR A 142 -8.83 0.55 1.32
C TYR A 142 -10.09 -0.14 0.81
N SER A 143 -11.26 0.43 1.09
CA SER A 143 -12.55 -0.12 0.71
C SER A 143 -12.69 -0.41 -0.79
N THR A 144 -12.12 0.43 -1.66
CA THR A 144 -12.12 0.19 -3.12
C THR A 144 -11.26 -1.01 -3.52
N PHE A 145 -10.23 -1.35 -2.75
CA PHE A 145 -9.32 -2.45 -3.11
C PHE A 145 -9.83 -3.81 -2.63
N ILE A 146 -10.63 -3.86 -1.56
CA ILE A 146 -11.25 -5.11 -1.09
C ILE A 146 -12.14 -5.78 -2.16
N GLN A 147 -12.65 -5.00 -3.12
CA GLN A 147 -13.49 -5.52 -4.21
C GLN A 147 -12.79 -6.60 -5.05
N ARG A 148 -11.45 -6.59 -5.08
CA ARG A 148 -10.66 -7.60 -5.82
C ARG A 148 -10.65 -8.98 -5.15
N THR A 149 -11.13 -9.08 -3.94
CA THR A 149 -10.99 -10.28 -3.08
C THR A 149 -12.29 -11.03 -2.85
N TYR A 150 -13.30 -10.81 -3.69
CA TYR A 150 -14.62 -11.39 -3.51
C TYR A 150 -14.56 -12.93 -3.36
N ASP A 151 -13.86 -13.60 -4.27
CA ASP A 151 -13.75 -15.06 -4.25
C ASP A 151 -13.00 -15.55 -3.00
N GLN A 152 -11.91 -14.88 -2.62
CA GLN A 152 -11.11 -15.26 -1.47
C GLN A 152 -11.88 -15.04 -0.15
N LEU A 153 -12.63 -13.94 -0.04
CA LEU A 153 -13.51 -13.72 1.11
C LEU A 153 -14.56 -14.84 1.22
N ALA A 154 -15.19 -15.19 0.11
CA ALA A 154 -16.20 -16.24 0.07
C ALA A 154 -15.61 -17.63 0.33
N GLN A 155 -14.59 -18.03 -0.42
CA GLN A 155 -14.03 -19.38 -0.37
C GLN A 155 -13.08 -19.58 0.80
N ASP A 156 -12.08 -18.69 0.95
CA ASP A 156 -10.99 -18.92 1.89
C ASP A 156 -11.40 -18.60 3.34
N LEU A 157 -12.24 -17.60 3.57
CA LEU A 157 -12.68 -17.26 4.91
C LEU A 157 -14.04 -17.89 5.23
N CYS A 158 -15.09 -17.58 4.44
CA CYS A 158 -16.46 -17.95 4.82
C CYS A 158 -16.72 -19.46 4.69
N VAL A 159 -16.45 -20.06 3.51
CA VAL A 159 -16.71 -21.51 3.29
C VAL A 159 -15.82 -22.36 4.19
N ASN A 160 -14.54 -21.98 4.34
CA ASN A 160 -13.61 -22.70 5.22
C ASN A 160 -13.79 -22.41 6.71
N GLY A 161 -14.60 -21.42 7.08
CA GLY A 161 -14.84 -21.03 8.48
C GLY A 161 -13.59 -20.51 9.19
N ASN A 162 -12.65 -19.88 8.47
CA ASN A 162 -11.42 -19.36 9.02
C ASN A 162 -11.62 -17.89 9.45
N PRO A 163 -11.59 -17.55 10.75
CA PRO A 163 -11.85 -16.19 11.22
C PRO A 163 -10.71 -15.24 10.91
N ALA A 164 -11.05 -14.08 10.36
CA ALA A 164 -10.13 -12.97 10.15
C ALA A 164 -10.81 -11.63 10.43
N THR A 165 -10.07 -10.65 10.91
CA THR A 165 -10.54 -9.27 10.99
C THR A 165 -10.12 -8.51 9.75
N ILE A 166 -11.09 -7.91 9.04
CA ILE A 166 -10.84 -7.07 7.88
C ILE A 166 -11.16 -5.63 8.26
N LEU A 167 -10.16 -4.75 8.20
CA LEU A 167 -10.31 -3.31 8.44
C LEU A 167 -10.37 -2.58 7.10
N THR A 168 -11.54 -2.08 6.73
CA THR A 168 -11.72 -1.31 5.50
C THR A 168 -11.66 0.18 5.80
N PHE A 169 -10.65 0.84 5.25
CA PHE A 169 -10.44 2.27 5.41
C PHE A 169 -11.08 3.05 4.25
N SER A 170 -11.39 4.31 4.51
CA SER A 170 -12.05 5.20 3.54
C SER A 170 -13.38 4.62 3.01
N ALA A 171 -14.15 3.96 3.88
CA ALA A 171 -15.41 3.29 3.55
C ALA A 171 -16.62 4.21 3.69
N SER A 172 -16.50 5.50 3.33
CA SER A 172 -17.58 6.48 3.41
C SER A 172 -17.45 7.57 2.36
N ILE A 173 -18.48 8.39 2.23
CA ILE A 173 -18.46 9.58 1.38
C ILE A 173 -17.57 10.63 2.08
N TYR A 174 -16.33 10.68 1.63
CA TYR A 174 -15.38 11.64 2.13
C TYR A 174 -14.41 12.01 0.99
N GLY A 175 -13.72 13.13 1.10
CA GLY A 175 -12.70 13.48 0.12
C GLY A 175 -13.24 13.75 -1.28
N MET A 176 -14.22 14.55 -1.38
CA MET A 176 -15.05 14.91 -2.54
C MET A 176 -14.38 15.03 -3.92
N LYS A 177 -13.05 15.04 -3.99
CA LYS A 177 -12.31 15.24 -5.24
C LYS A 177 -11.43 14.04 -5.63
N ASP A 178 -11.35 13.04 -4.79
CA ASP A 178 -10.62 11.81 -5.11
C ASP A 178 -11.48 10.91 -5.99
N VAL A 179 -10.85 10.34 -7.01
CA VAL A 179 -11.48 9.36 -7.91
C VAL A 179 -11.11 7.92 -7.56
N THR A 180 -10.23 7.74 -6.59
CA THR A 180 -9.73 6.43 -6.13
C THR A 180 -9.65 6.41 -4.61
N HIS A 181 -9.48 5.24 -4.01
CA HIS A 181 -9.33 5.02 -2.56
C HIS A 181 -10.58 5.35 -1.73
N LEU A 182 -11.70 5.64 -2.37
CA LEU A 182 -12.98 5.87 -1.71
C LEU A 182 -13.84 4.61 -1.80
N GLY A 183 -14.58 4.35 -0.73
CA GLY A 183 -15.65 3.36 -0.71
C GLY A 183 -17.02 4.04 -0.68
N ILE A 184 -18.01 3.34 -1.12
CA ILE A 184 -19.43 3.71 -1.03
C ILE A 184 -20.07 2.86 0.07
#